data_a6becd65ce94bf721a139912e3c1e650
#
_entry.id   a6becd65ce94bf721a139912e3c1e650
#
_cell.length_a   1.000
_cell.length_b   1.000
_cell.length_c   1.000
_cell.angle_alpha   90.00
_cell.angle_beta   90.00
_cell.angle_gamma   90.00
#
_symmetry.space_group_name_H-M   'P 1'
#
loop_
_entity.id
_entity.type
_entity.pdbx_description
1 polymer ?
#
loop_
_entity_poly.entity_id
_entity_poly.type
_entity_poly.pdbx_seq_one_letter_code
_entity_poly.pdbx_strand_id
1 'polypeptide(L)'
;MANLRDVRLRMKAIRQTLQVTRAMNLISTAKLRKGRRVLEDTEPYFTRIQKSMYDILSGTKQVESQFFRHADRNRAYHTAVIAVTSDKGLAGGYNANICRQVNELCAKVKNPLLILTGAIGYRYFVHSPYLILENFSFRSQMPTVENAKEITDYLVSQYLWGVFD
;
A
#
# COMPACT_ATOMS: atom_id res chain seq x y z
N MET A 1 -24.71 14.20 42.47
CA MET A 1 -25.08 15.37 41.63
C MET A 1 -23.80 15.86 40.92
N ALA A 2 -23.80 15.94 39.62
CA ALA A 2 -22.64 16.44 38.88
C ALA A 2 -22.44 17.92 39.21
N ASN A 3 -21.26 18.28 39.69
CA ASN A 3 -20.92 19.65 40.07
C ASN A 3 -20.91 20.50 38.78
N LEU A 4 -21.49 21.70 38.82
CA LEU A 4 -21.52 22.67 37.73
C LEU A 4 -20.12 22.93 37.12
N ARG A 5 -19.10 22.83 37.96
CA ARG A 5 -17.68 22.94 37.57
C ARG A 5 -17.27 21.80 36.66
N ASP A 6 -17.69 20.56 36.95
CA ASP A 6 -17.35 19.36 36.15
C ASP A 6 -18.01 19.42 34.78
N VAL A 7 -19.25 19.91 34.72
CA VAL A 7 -19.97 20.10 33.44
C VAL A 7 -19.23 21.15 32.59
N ARG A 8 -18.81 22.26 33.15
CA ARG A 8 -18.05 23.29 32.41
C ARG A 8 -16.69 22.77 31.91
N LEU A 9 -15.98 21.99 32.72
CA LEU A 9 -14.72 21.34 32.29
C LEU A 9 -14.94 20.38 31.13
N ARG A 10 -15.98 19.53 31.20
CA ARG A 10 -16.35 18.62 30.11
C ARG A 10 -16.73 19.38 28.83
N MET A 11 -17.52 20.44 28.94
CA MET A 11 -17.87 21.28 27.80
C MET A 11 -16.63 21.90 27.14
N LYS A 12 -15.64 22.36 27.93
CA LYS A 12 -14.40 22.91 27.42
C LYS A 12 -13.59 21.85 26.68
N ALA A 13 -13.46 20.66 27.26
CA ALA A 13 -12.77 19.53 26.64
C ALA A 13 -13.41 19.09 25.29
N ILE A 14 -14.75 19.00 25.29
CA ILE A 14 -15.49 18.65 24.06
C ILE A 14 -15.29 19.71 22.96
N ARG A 15 -15.34 21.00 23.31
CA ARG A 15 -15.07 22.09 22.35
C ARG A 15 -13.66 22.01 21.77
N GLN A 16 -12.66 21.73 22.60
CA GLN A 16 -11.28 21.54 22.12
C GLN A 16 -11.16 20.34 21.19
N THR A 17 -11.73 19.19 21.56
CA THR A 17 -11.79 18.01 20.71
C THR A 17 -12.46 18.29 19.36
N LEU A 18 -13.58 19.03 19.38
CA LEU A 18 -14.27 19.43 18.15
C LEU A 18 -13.39 20.29 17.24
N GLN A 19 -12.64 21.25 17.79
CA GLN A 19 -11.73 22.09 17.02
C GLN A 19 -10.62 21.25 16.38
N VAL A 20 -10.01 20.33 17.13
CA VAL A 20 -8.98 19.41 16.62
C VAL A 20 -9.57 18.54 15.50
N THR A 21 -10.74 17.95 15.71
CA THR A 21 -11.41 17.11 14.70
C THR A 21 -11.72 17.89 13.42
N ARG A 22 -12.18 19.12 13.53
CA ARG A 22 -12.41 19.99 12.37
C ARG A 22 -11.11 20.29 11.61
N ALA A 23 -10.03 20.62 12.31
CA ALA A 23 -8.73 20.83 11.69
C ALA A 23 -8.23 19.57 10.97
N MET A 24 -8.35 18.40 11.60
CA MET A 24 -7.99 17.11 10.99
C MET A 24 -8.83 16.84 9.74
N ASN A 25 -10.12 17.12 9.76
CA ASN A 25 -10.99 16.94 8.59
C ASN A 25 -10.55 17.84 7.42
N LEU A 26 -10.24 19.13 7.68
CA LEU A 26 -9.75 20.05 6.66
C LEU A 26 -8.43 19.55 6.02
N ILE A 27 -7.47 19.14 6.85
CA ILE A 27 -6.18 18.62 6.37
C ILE A 27 -6.39 17.33 5.55
N SER A 28 -7.21 16.41 6.05
CA SER A 28 -7.49 15.14 5.37
C SER A 28 -8.19 15.35 4.03
N THR A 29 -9.17 16.28 3.98
CA THR A 29 -9.86 16.63 2.75
C THR A 29 -8.91 17.27 1.72
N ALA A 30 -8.01 18.16 2.17
CA ALA A 30 -7.01 18.76 1.29
C ALA A 30 -6.04 17.70 0.72
N LYS A 31 -5.57 16.77 1.56
CA LYS A 31 -4.73 15.64 1.12
C LYS A 31 -5.45 14.72 0.13
N LEU A 32 -6.72 14.41 0.39
CA LEU A 32 -7.53 13.59 -0.51
C LEU A 32 -7.70 14.25 -1.88
N ARG A 33 -8.00 15.54 -1.93
CA ARG A 33 -8.10 16.28 -3.19
C ARG A 33 -6.79 16.27 -3.96
N LYS A 34 -5.66 16.48 -3.26
CA LYS A 34 -4.33 16.41 -3.89
C LYS A 34 -4.05 15.01 -4.45
N GLY A 35 -4.32 13.96 -3.67
CA GLY A 35 -4.12 12.58 -4.11
C GLY A 35 -4.99 12.21 -5.31
N ARG A 36 -6.27 12.62 -5.32
CA ARG A 36 -7.16 12.41 -6.46
C ARG A 36 -6.65 13.07 -7.73
N ARG A 37 -6.21 14.33 -7.64
CA ARG A 37 -5.66 15.04 -8.79
C ARG A 37 -4.45 14.33 -9.38
N VAL A 38 -3.51 13.87 -8.54
CA VAL A 38 -2.35 13.10 -9.00
C VAL A 38 -2.78 11.82 -9.70
N LEU A 39 -3.78 11.12 -9.18
CA LEU A 39 -4.33 9.92 -9.82
C LEU A 39 -4.96 10.25 -11.18
N GLU A 40 -5.83 11.25 -11.25
CA GLU A 40 -6.50 11.70 -12.47
C GLU A 40 -5.48 12.14 -13.55
N ASP A 41 -4.38 12.79 -13.16
CA ASP A 41 -3.31 13.21 -14.06
C ASP A 41 -2.48 12.01 -14.57
N THR A 42 -2.38 10.93 -13.79
CA THR A 42 -1.54 9.75 -14.10
C THR A 42 -2.31 8.64 -14.82
N GLU A 43 -3.59 8.49 -14.56
CA GLU A 43 -4.44 7.40 -15.08
C GLU A 43 -4.45 7.31 -16.62
N PRO A 44 -4.56 8.43 -17.40
CA PRO A 44 -4.54 8.35 -18.86
C PRO A 44 -3.21 7.81 -19.41
N TYR A 45 -2.10 8.13 -18.76
CA TYR A 45 -0.78 7.62 -19.15
C TYR A 45 -0.68 6.11 -18.88
N PHE A 46 -1.08 5.67 -17.69
CA PHE A 46 -1.12 4.27 -17.32
C PHE A 46 -1.99 3.43 -18.28
N THR A 47 -3.19 3.91 -18.59
CA THR A 47 -4.11 3.25 -19.52
C THR A 47 -3.51 3.09 -20.92
N ARG A 48 -2.79 4.11 -21.41
CA ARG A 48 -2.10 4.04 -22.71
C ARG A 48 -0.98 3.01 -22.72
N ILE A 49 -0.16 2.98 -21.64
CA ILE A 49 0.89 1.97 -21.51
C ILE A 49 0.29 0.56 -21.50
N GLN A 50 -0.73 0.32 -20.68
CA GLN A 50 -1.39 -0.98 -20.63
C GLN A 50 -1.91 -1.42 -22.02
N LYS A 51 -2.55 -0.51 -22.75
CA LYS A 51 -3.02 -0.78 -24.09
C LYS A 51 -1.88 -1.13 -25.04
N SER A 52 -0.80 -0.34 -25.05
CA SER A 52 0.37 -0.60 -25.88
C SER A 52 1.01 -1.96 -25.57
N MET A 53 1.13 -2.29 -24.28
CA MET A 53 1.63 -3.62 -23.86
C MET A 53 0.72 -4.74 -24.34
N TYR A 54 -0.60 -4.58 -24.18
CA TYR A 54 -1.57 -5.56 -24.68
C TYR A 54 -1.49 -5.75 -26.18
N ASP A 55 -1.40 -4.67 -26.97
CA ASP A 55 -1.29 -4.70 -28.43
C ASP A 55 -0.01 -5.43 -28.89
N ILE A 56 1.13 -5.20 -28.20
CA ILE A 56 2.39 -5.90 -28.47
C ILE A 56 2.27 -7.38 -28.15
N LEU A 57 1.75 -7.74 -26.97
CA LEU A 57 1.63 -9.12 -26.50
C LEU A 57 0.64 -9.94 -27.35
N SER A 58 -0.45 -9.30 -27.81
CA SER A 58 -1.45 -9.96 -28.66
C SER A 58 -1.00 -10.10 -30.11
N GLY A 59 -0.15 -9.19 -30.61
CA GLY A 59 0.38 -9.23 -31.97
C GLY A 59 1.61 -10.12 -32.16
N THR A 60 2.25 -10.57 -31.08
CA THR A 60 3.51 -11.32 -31.13
C THR A 60 3.31 -12.70 -30.53
N LYS A 61 3.59 -13.77 -31.30
CA LYS A 61 3.41 -15.17 -30.84
C LYS A 61 4.35 -15.56 -29.69
N GLN A 62 5.48 -14.89 -29.55
CA GLN A 62 6.45 -15.19 -28.51
C GLN A 62 7.23 -13.90 -28.18
N VAL A 63 7.11 -13.43 -26.96
CA VAL A 63 7.89 -12.29 -26.46
C VAL A 63 9.00 -12.84 -25.57
N GLU A 64 10.24 -12.84 -26.07
CA GLU A 64 11.40 -13.17 -25.27
C GLU A 64 11.75 -11.98 -24.38
N SER A 65 11.41 -12.06 -23.11
CA SER A 65 11.73 -11.04 -22.12
C SER A 65 12.02 -11.68 -20.77
N GLN A 66 13.00 -11.13 -20.06
CA GLN A 66 13.31 -11.55 -18.70
C GLN A 66 12.17 -11.34 -17.71
N PHE A 67 11.17 -10.51 -18.05
CA PHE A 67 9.97 -10.27 -17.25
C PHE A 67 8.84 -11.28 -17.51
N PHE A 68 8.95 -12.11 -18.57
CA PHE A 68 8.01 -13.19 -18.87
C PHE A 68 8.66 -14.55 -18.65
N ARG A 69 9.37 -14.70 -17.54
CA ARG A 69 9.92 -16.01 -17.16
C ARG A 69 8.73 -16.94 -16.88
N HIS A 70 8.63 -18.00 -17.64
CA HIS A 70 7.81 -19.13 -17.23
C HIS A 70 8.42 -19.68 -15.94
N ALA A 71 7.63 -19.64 -14.86
CA ALA A 71 8.04 -20.19 -13.58
C ALA A 71 8.51 -21.65 -13.81
N ASP A 72 9.81 -21.85 -13.67
CA ASP A 72 10.35 -23.21 -13.75
C ASP A 72 9.80 -23.94 -12.53
N ARG A 73 8.83 -24.85 -12.73
CA ARG A 73 8.06 -25.50 -11.66
C ARG A 73 8.90 -26.21 -10.61
N ASN A 74 10.20 -26.40 -10.90
CA ASN A 74 11.16 -27.06 -10.02
C ASN A 74 11.95 -26.09 -9.09
N ARG A 75 11.88 -24.78 -9.29
CA ARG A 75 12.46 -23.82 -8.37
C ARG A 75 11.46 -23.47 -7.27
N ALA A 76 11.95 -23.46 -6.02
CA ALA A 76 11.16 -23.00 -4.87
C ALA A 76 11.12 -21.46 -4.86
N TYR A 77 10.44 -20.87 -5.84
CA TYR A 77 10.28 -19.42 -5.87
C TYR A 77 9.38 -18.97 -4.74
N HIS A 78 9.73 -17.83 -4.20
CA HIS A 78 8.85 -17.09 -3.32
C HIS A 78 7.84 -16.27 -4.14
N THR A 79 6.63 -16.12 -3.62
CA THR A 79 5.66 -15.19 -4.21
C THR A 79 5.67 -13.89 -3.43
N ALA A 80 5.99 -12.78 -4.09
CA ALA A 80 5.96 -11.47 -3.46
C ALA A 80 4.52 -10.96 -3.32
N VAL A 81 4.13 -10.63 -2.10
CA VAL A 81 2.83 -10.01 -1.79
C VAL A 81 3.06 -8.60 -1.30
N ILE A 82 2.66 -7.61 -2.12
CA ILE A 82 2.80 -6.20 -1.80
C ILE A 82 1.54 -5.73 -1.08
N ALA A 83 1.68 -5.30 0.17
CA ALA A 83 0.58 -4.77 0.96
C ALA A 83 0.69 -3.27 1.14
N VAL A 84 -0.28 -2.53 0.59
CA VAL A 84 -0.34 -1.07 0.70
C VAL A 84 -1.31 -0.70 1.81
N THR A 85 -0.77 -0.25 2.94
CA THR A 85 -1.53 0.20 4.10
C THR A 85 -1.26 1.66 4.44
N SER A 86 -2.00 2.24 5.37
CA SER A 86 -1.74 3.60 5.82
C SER A 86 -0.66 3.66 6.91
N ASP A 87 -0.02 4.82 7.04
CA ASP A 87 0.93 5.08 8.14
C ASP A 87 0.25 5.42 9.45
N LYS A 88 -0.99 5.93 9.38
CA LYS A 88 -1.75 6.37 10.57
C LYS A 88 -3.09 5.63 10.62
N GLY A 89 -3.61 5.49 11.83
CA GLY A 89 -4.94 4.94 12.07
C GLY A 89 -6.07 5.88 11.62
N LEU A 90 -7.27 5.61 12.10
CA LEU A 90 -8.51 6.35 11.79
C LEU A 90 -8.94 6.25 10.31
N ALA A 91 -8.55 5.16 9.63
CA ALA A 91 -8.93 4.87 8.24
C ALA A 91 -10.14 3.92 8.13
N GLY A 92 -11.01 3.89 9.17
CA GLY A 92 -12.13 2.94 9.21
C GLY A 92 -11.65 1.49 9.10
N GLY A 93 -12.35 0.67 8.34
CA GLY A 93 -12.01 -0.73 8.11
C GLY A 93 -10.91 -0.99 7.06
N TYR A 94 -10.37 0.05 6.41
CA TYR A 94 -9.43 -0.11 5.28
C TYR A 94 -8.25 -1.01 5.63
N ASN A 95 -7.47 -0.65 6.65
CA ASN A 95 -6.27 -1.41 7.02
C ASN A 95 -6.61 -2.85 7.47
N ALA A 96 -7.68 -3.03 8.24
CA ALA A 96 -8.12 -4.36 8.68
C ALA A 96 -8.52 -5.25 7.50
N ASN A 97 -9.22 -4.69 6.51
CA ASN A 97 -9.58 -5.41 5.30
C ASN A 97 -8.36 -5.80 4.46
N ILE A 98 -7.39 -4.89 4.27
CA ILE A 98 -6.14 -5.20 3.56
C ILE A 98 -5.37 -6.30 4.30
N CYS A 99 -5.16 -6.19 5.62
CA CYS A 99 -4.44 -7.21 6.38
C CYS A 99 -5.13 -8.59 6.29
N ARG A 100 -6.47 -8.64 6.31
CA ARG A 100 -7.23 -9.87 6.12
C ARG A 100 -7.01 -10.46 4.72
N GLN A 101 -7.12 -9.65 3.67
CA GLN A 101 -6.89 -10.08 2.28
C GLN A 101 -5.46 -10.59 2.08
N VAL A 102 -4.46 -9.91 2.66
CA VAL A 102 -3.07 -10.36 2.61
C VAL A 102 -2.89 -11.72 3.29
N ASN A 103 -3.50 -11.94 4.48
CA ASN A 103 -3.45 -13.25 5.13
C ASN A 103 -4.10 -14.34 4.26
N GLU A 104 -5.25 -14.05 3.64
CA GLU A 104 -5.94 -15.00 2.74
C GLU A 104 -5.11 -15.31 1.49
N LEU A 105 -4.37 -14.33 0.95
CA LEU A 105 -3.45 -14.53 -0.18
C LEU A 105 -2.24 -15.35 0.24
N CYS A 106 -1.58 -14.99 1.35
CA CYS A 106 -0.41 -15.69 1.86
C CYS A 106 -0.70 -17.16 2.18
N ALA A 107 -1.93 -17.47 2.61
CA ALA A 107 -2.35 -18.86 2.84
C ALA A 107 -2.51 -19.69 1.55
N LYS A 108 -2.68 -19.04 0.39
CA LYS A 108 -2.92 -19.70 -0.91
C LYS A 108 -1.66 -19.82 -1.76
N VAL A 109 -0.66 -18.97 -1.52
CA VAL A 109 0.57 -18.94 -2.31
C VAL A 109 1.69 -19.70 -1.61
N LYS A 110 2.64 -20.20 -2.40
CA LYS A 110 3.79 -20.94 -1.89
C LYS A 110 4.88 -19.95 -1.47
N ASN A 111 5.42 -20.13 -0.26
CA ASN A 111 6.52 -19.33 0.28
C ASN A 111 6.30 -17.82 0.15
N PRO A 112 5.22 -17.24 0.75
CA PRO A 112 4.93 -15.82 0.61
C PRO A 112 6.03 -14.96 1.23
N LEU A 113 6.44 -13.92 0.48
CA LEU A 113 7.29 -12.83 0.95
C LEU A 113 6.48 -11.55 1.01
N LEU A 114 6.48 -10.89 2.15
CA LEU A 114 5.76 -9.62 2.31
C LEU A 114 6.65 -8.44 1.99
N ILE A 115 6.13 -7.55 1.17
CA ILE A 115 6.67 -6.22 0.92
C ILE A 115 5.61 -5.23 1.39
N LEU A 116 5.94 -4.48 2.42
CA LEU A 116 4.96 -3.65 3.11
C LEU A 116 5.20 -2.18 2.81
N THR A 117 4.11 -1.44 2.58
CA THR A 117 4.12 0.01 2.61
C THR A 117 3.07 0.49 3.59
N GLY A 118 3.45 1.45 4.44
CA GLY A 118 2.62 1.94 5.53
C GLY A 118 2.87 1.25 6.87
N ALA A 119 2.97 2.08 7.92
CA ALA A 119 3.35 1.62 9.25
C ALA A 119 2.31 0.72 9.94
N ILE A 120 1.04 0.77 9.52
CA ILE A 120 -0.02 -0.07 10.11
C ILE A 120 0.18 -1.53 9.67
N GLY A 121 0.46 -1.77 8.38
CA GLY A 121 0.73 -3.12 7.87
C GLY A 121 1.96 -3.72 8.54
N TYR A 122 3.04 -2.96 8.65
CA TYR A 122 4.23 -3.43 9.35
C TYR A 122 3.95 -3.86 10.78
N ARG A 123 3.27 -3.04 11.57
CA ARG A 123 2.90 -3.37 12.96
C ARG A 123 2.01 -4.60 13.07
N TYR A 124 1.18 -4.85 12.07
CA TYR A 124 0.31 -6.03 12.04
C TYR A 124 1.12 -7.30 11.71
N PHE A 125 2.01 -7.24 10.72
CA PHE A 125 2.70 -8.42 10.21
C PHE A 125 4.05 -8.72 10.88
N VAL A 126 4.64 -7.82 11.67
CA VAL A 126 5.94 -8.02 12.33
C VAL A 126 5.96 -9.25 13.25
N HIS A 127 4.83 -9.66 13.78
CA HIS A 127 4.68 -10.86 14.62
C HIS A 127 3.99 -12.02 13.88
N SER A 128 3.77 -11.91 12.57
CA SER A 128 3.21 -12.97 11.74
C SER A 128 4.27 -14.02 11.38
N PRO A 129 3.87 -15.22 10.94
CA PRO A 129 4.80 -16.24 10.48
C PRO A 129 5.42 -15.94 9.11
N TYR A 130 5.00 -14.86 8.44
CA TYR A 130 5.46 -14.53 7.10
C TYR A 130 6.77 -13.77 7.14
N LEU A 131 7.65 -14.05 6.18
CA LEU A 131 8.89 -13.32 6.01
C LEU A 131 8.61 -11.95 5.39
N ILE A 132 9.01 -10.88 6.08
CA ILE A 132 8.97 -9.52 5.56
C ILE A 132 10.30 -9.24 4.87
N LEU A 133 10.25 -9.07 3.54
CA LEU A 133 11.43 -8.81 2.73
C LEU A 133 11.85 -7.34 2.84
N GLU A 134 10.88 -6.41 2.76
CA GLU A 134 11.15 -4.99 2.85
C GLU A 134 9.95 -4.22 3.42
N ASN A 135 10.23 -3.08 4.05
CA ASN A 135 9.23 -2.20 4.62
C ASN A 135 9.46 -0.74 4.21
N PHE A 136 8.65 -0.28 3.27
CA PHE A 136 8.64 1.11 2.80
C PHE A 136 7.71 2.00 3.64
N SER A 137 7.81 1.91 4.97
CA SER A 137 7.05 2.76 5.89
C SER A 137 7.35 4.24 5.61
N PHE A 138 6.33 5.09 5.83
CA PHE A 138 6.36 6.54 5.59
C PHE A 138 6.39 6.98 4.12
N ARG A 139 6.55 6.08 3.16
CA ARG A 139 6.51 6.41 1.72
C ARG A 139 5.07 6.72 1.24
N SER A 140 4.06 6.16 1.92
CA SER A 140 2.66 6.37 1.58
C SER A 140 2.10 7.74 1.99
N GLN A 141 2.79 8.49 2.86
CA GLN A 141 2.31 9.81 3.32
C GLN A 141 2.35 10.89 2.23
N MET A 142 3.35 10.83 1.35
CA MET A 142 3.49 11.71 0.19
C MET A 142 3.94 10.86 -1.00
N PRO A 143 3.01 10.39 -1.83
CA PRO A 143 3.37 9.66 -3.04
C PRO A 143 4.04 10.63 -4.02
N THR A 144 5.34 10.48 -4.18
CA THR A 144 6.15 11.19 -5.18
C THR A 144 6.65 10.20 -6.21
N VAL A 145 7.07 10.72 -7.37
CA VAL A 145 7.67 9.89 -8.43
C VAL A 145 8.95 9.23 -7.92
N GLU A 146 9.74 9.94 -7.11
CA GLU A 146 10.97 9.42 -6.53
C GLU A 146 10.68 8.22 -5.61
N ASN A 147 9.68 8.34 -4.73
CA ASN A 147 9.28 7.22 -3.84
C ASN A 147 8.76 6.02 -4.63
N ALA A 148 7.97 6.27 -5.69
CA ALA A 148 7.47 5.20 -6.55
C ALA A 148 8.62 4.52 -7.30
N LYS A 149 9.59 5.30 -7.79
CA LYS A 149 10.78 4.79 -8.46
C LYS A 149 11.62 3.92 -7.51
N GLU A 150 11.89 4.37 -6.29
CA GLU A 150 12.66 3.61 -5.29
C GLU A 150 12.03 2.23 -5.04
N ILE A 151 10.70 2.19 -4.84
CA ILE A 151 9.98 0.92 -4.66
C ILE A 151 10.09 0.05 -5.93
N THR A 152 9.91 0.66 -7.11
CA THR A 152 9.96 -0.07 -8.38
C THR A 152 11.35 -0.61 -8.67
N ASP A 153 12.39 0.18 -8.50
CA ASP A 153 13.79 -0.22 -8.72
C ASP A 153 14.17 -1.40 -7.78
N TYR A 154 13.73 -1.33 -6.53
CA TYR A 154 13.90 -2.44 -5.58
C TYR A 154 13.18 -3.70 -6.07
N LEU A 155 11.89 -3.61 -6.40
CA LEU A 155 11.09 -4.75 -6.85
C LEU A 155 11.67 -5.39 -8.11
N VAL A 156 12.03 -4.58 -9.10
CA VAL A 156 12.61 -5.05 -10.36
C VAL A 156 13.95 -5.74 -10.11
N SER A 157 14.81 -5.17 -9.27
CA SER A 157 16.11 -5.80 -8.96
C SER A 157 15.96 -7.15 -8.29
N GLN A 158 15.09 -7.27 -7.28
CA GLN A 158 14.84 -8.53 -6.57
C GLN A 158 14.21 -9.61 -7.50
N TYR A 159 13.28 -9.18 -8.38
CA TYR A 159 12.70 -10.06 -9.40
C TYR A 159 13.77 -10.57 -10.37
N LEU A 160 14.62 -9.69 -10.90
CA LEU A 160 15.69 -10.06 -11.84
C LEU A 160 16.73 -10.99 -11.19
N TRP A 161 16.99 -10.84 -9.91
CA TRP A 161 17.86 -11.76 -9.14
C TRP A 161 17.16 -13.09 -8.83
N GLY A 162 15.86 -13.21 -9.09
CA GLY A 162 15.11 -14.44 -8.86
C GLY A 162 14.80 -14.70 -7.38
N VAL A 163 14.70 -13.64 -6.58
CA VAL A 163 14.32 -13.75 -5.16
C VAL A 163 12.85 -14.14 -5.04
N PHE A 164 12.01 -13.65 -5.96
CA PHE A 164 10.58 -13.94 -6.01
C PHE A 164 10.02 -13.86 -7.45
N ASP A 165 8.80 -14.37 -7.59
CA ASP A 165 7.91 -14.23 -8.75
C ASP A 165 6.74 -13.30 -8.46
#